data_589c8e745898e75f72175356dbf7aff8
#
_entry.id   589c8e745898e75f72175356dbf7aff8
#
_cell.length_a   1.000
_cell.length_b   1.000
_cell.length_c   1.000
_cell.angle_alpha   90.00
_cell.angle_beta   90.00
_cell.angle_gamma   90.00
#
_symmetry.space_group_name_H-M   'P 1'
#
loop_
_entity.id
_entity.type
_entity.pdbx_description
1 polymer ?
#
loop_
_entity_poly.entity_id
_entity_poly.type
_entity_poly.pdbx_seq_one_letter_code
_entity_poly.pdbx_strand_id
1 'polypeptide(L)' 'MNTLDQNKEKALNNYKKAKREYLENPSGENWTMFCNAKRECMLLGVRI' A
#
# COMPACT_ATOMS: atom_id res chain seq x y z
N MET A 1 17.11 -15.28 3.61
CA MET A 1 15.88 -14.57 3.22
C MET A 1 16.11 -13.08 3.24
N ASN A 2 15.69 -12.36 2.21
CA ASN A 2 16.00 -10.94 2.06
C ASN A 2 14.92 -10.07 2.72
N THR A 3 15.33 -9.27 3.70
CA THR A 3 14.42 -8.37 4.41
C THR A 3 13.73 -7.39 3.46
N LEU A 4 14.43 -6.96 2.41
CA LEU A 4 13.88 -6.04 1.42
C LEU A 4 12.69 -6.68 0.69
N ASP A 5 12.77 -7.96 0.35
CA ASP A 5 11.66 -8.67 -0.30
C ASP A 5 10.46 -8.77 0.62
N GLN A 6 10.68 -9.01 1.90
CA GLN A 6 9.61 -9.03 2.90
C GLN A 6 8.95 -7.66 3.03
N ASN A 7 9.74 -6.59 3.03
CA ASN A 7 9.21 -5.24 3.11
C ASN A 7 8.39 -4.89 1.88
N LYS A 8 8.85 -5.29 0.69
CA LYS A 8 8.11 -5.09 -0.55
C LYS A 8 6.78 -5.84 -0.53
N GLU A 9 6.79 -7.07 -0.08
CA GLU A 9 5.58 -7.87 0.02
C GLU A 9 4.57 -7.25 0.97
N LYS A 10 5.02 -6.81 2.14
CA LYS A 10 4.16 -6.13 3.11
C LYS A 10 3.57 -4.85 2.54
N ALA A 11 4.40 -4.06 1.87
CA ALA A 11 3.94 -2.80 1.28
C ALA A 11 2.89 -3.06 0.19
N LEU A 12 3.10 -4.06 -0.64
CA LEU A 12 2.15 -4.44 -1.68
C LEU A 12 0.83 -4.91 -1.09
N ASN A 13 0.88 -5.77 -0.08
CA ASN A 13 -0.32 -6.28 0.58
C ASN A 13 -1.09 -5.14 1.25
N ASN A 14 -0.38 -4.23 1.89
CA ASN A 14 -0.98 -3.06 2.52
C ASN A 14 -1.64 -2.14 1.48
N TYR A 15 -0.99 -1.95 0.35
CA TYR A 15 -1.54 -1.16 -0.75
C TYR A 15 -2.84 -1.78 -1.26
N LYS A 16 -2.84 -3.07 -1.51
CA LYS A 16 -4.04 -3.78 -1.99
C LYS A 16 -5.20 -3.65 -1.01
N LYS A 17 -4.90 -3.80 0.27
CA LYS A 17 -5.89 -3.67 1.33
C LYS A 17 -6.44 -2.24 1.41
N ALA A 18 -5.56 -1.26 1.40
CA ALA A 18 -5.98 0.13 1.47
C ALA A 18 -6.81 0.55 0.26
N LYS A 19 -6.43 0.09 -0.92
CA LYS A 19 -7.19 0.33 -2.14
C LYS A 19 -8.60 -0.24 -2.04
N ARG A 20 -8.71 -1.49 -1.58
CA ARG A 20 -10.00 -2.15 -1.42
C ARG A 20 -10.89 -1.41 -0.43
N GLU A 21 -10.33 -1.03 0.72
CA GLU A 21 -11.08 -0.29 1.74
C GLU A 21 -11.57 1.04 1.21
N TYR A 22 -10.75 1.74 0.45
CA TYR A 22 -11.14 3.00 -0.15
C TYR A 22 -12.28 2.81 -1.15
N LEU A 23 -12.22 1.77 -1.98
CA LEU A 23 -13.27 1.49 -2.96
C LEU A 23 -14.58 1.12 -2.30
N GLU A 24 -14.54 0.42 -1.17
CA GLU A 24 -15.73 0.06 -0.40
C GLU A 24 -16.30 1.24 0.40
N ASN A 25 -15.43 2.10 0.92
CA ASN A 25 -15.81 3.23 1.74
C ASN A 25 -14.91 4.43 1.41
N PRO A 26 -15.25 5.20 0.36
CA PRO A 26 -14.46 6.36 -0.04
C PRO A 26 -14.57 7.48 1.01
N SER A 27 -13.60 7.54 1.90
CA SER A 27 -13.51 8.57 2.92
C SER A 27 -12.14 9.24 2.86
N GLY A 28 -12.01 10.42 3.47
CA GLY A 28 -10.73 11.11 3.52
C GLY A 28 -9.67 10.29 4.24
N GLU A 29 -10.07 9.58 5.29
CA GLU A 29 -9.18 8.71 6.05
C GLU A 29 -8.68 7.55 5.19
N ASN A 30 -9.58 6.85 4.50
CA ASN A 30 -9.19 5.76 3.63
C ASN A 30 -8.37 6.24 2.44
N TRP A 31 -8.68 7.41 1.91
CA TRP A 31 -7.89 8.02 0.86
C TRP A 31 -6.46 8.27 1.32
N THR A 32 -6.30 8.81 2.52
CA THR A 32 -4.98 9.07 3.10
C THR A 32 -4.18 7.78 3.25
N MET A 33 -4.82 6.74 3.75
CA MET A 33 -4.19 5.42 3.92
C MET A 33 -3.77 4.84 2.58
N PHE A 34 -4.62 4.96 1.58
CA PHE A 34 -4.33 4.48 0.23
C PHE A 34 -3.13 5.22 -0.36
N CYS A 35 -3.11 6.54 -0.26
CA CYS A 35 -1.99 7.34 -0.76
C CYS A 35 -0.68 7.01 -0.04
N ASN A 36 -0.73 6.82 1.27
CA ASN A 36 0.45 6.46 2.05
C ASN A 36 1.00 5.09 1.63
N ALA A 37 0.11 4.12 1.44
CA ALA A 37 0.50 2.78 1.00
C ALA A 37 1.11 2.81 -0.40
N LYS A 38 0.52 3.58 -1.30
CA LYS A 38 1.04 3.76 -2.65
C LYS A 38 2.45 4.38 -2.61
N ARG A 39 2.62 5.42 -1.82
CA ARG A 39 3.90 6.09 -1.67
C ARG A 39 4.98 5.14 -1.16
N GLU A 40 4.64 4.33 -0.16
CA GLU A 40 5.57 3.37 0.41
C GLU A 40 6.00 2.33 -0.63
N CYS A 41 5.06 1.83 -1.42
CA CYS A 41 5.38 0.93 -2.53
C CYS A 41 6.35 1.58 -3.51
N MET A 42 6.12 2.83 -3.87
CA MET A 42 7.00 3.55 -4.77
C MET A 42 8.41 3.71 -4.20
N LEU A 43 8.52 4.03 -2.91
CA LEU A 43 9.80 4.19 -2.25
C LEU A 43 10.60 2.89 -2.20
N LEU A 44 9.92 1.76 -2.12
CA LEU A 44 10.54 0.44 -2.09
C LEU A 44 10.76 -0.13 -3.49
N GLY A 45 10.31 0.55 -4.52
CA GLY A 45 10.44 0.08 -5.89
C GLY A 45 9.45 -1.02 -6.26
N VAL A 46 8.33 -1.09 -5.56
CA VAL A 46 7.27 -2.05 -5.87
C VAL A 46 6.42 -1.51 -7.00
N ARG A 47 6.18 -2.34 -8.02
CA ARG A 47 5.28 -1.97 -9.12
C ARG A 47 3.83 -2.18 -8.70
N ILE A 48 3.06 -1.15 -8.91
CA ILE A 48 1.63 -1.17 -8.58
C ILE A 48 0.82 -0.67 -9.74
#